data_f7bdbbfcf931aac8f1fae11dc86e7536
#
_entry.id   f7bdbbfcf931aac8f1fae11dc86e7536
#
_cell.length_a   1.000
_cell.length_b   1.000
_cell.length_c   1.000
_cell.angle_alpha   90.00
_cell.angle_beta   90.00
_cell.angle_gamma   90.00
#
_symmetry.space_group_name_H-M   'P 1'
#
loop_
_entity.id
_entity.type
_entity.pdbx_description
1 polymer ?
#
loop_
_entity_poly.entity_id
_entity_poly.type
_entity_poly.pdbx_seq_one_letter_code
_entity_poly.pdbx_strand_id
1 'polypeptide(L)'
;MAADLTPGLRSRLQKRRVELMQAALSRAYAIAEPVEEADPRYTQGLRAAVEAAIDFGFDVVESGVEDPPVPVELLAQARLAARNDISLDTVLRRYFAGYALLEQVVWEEAASEREENRPALRRLARAKGPVFERLIAEVTREYREELDAVPDSSPERRRVARVKRLLAGELLDP
;
A
#
# COMPACT_ATOMS: atom_id res chain seq x y z
N MET A 1 21.56 13.83 -3.66
CA MET A 1 21.37 14.70 -4.86
C MET A 1 20.08 14.24 -5.50
N ALA A 2 18.99 15.04 -5.34
CA ALA A 2 17.66 14.72 -5.82
C ALA A 2 17.67 14.37 -7.31
N ALA A 3 16.92 13.34 -7.69
CA ALA A 3 16.72 13.00 -9.10
C ALA A 3 15.73 14.03 -9.66
N ASP A 4 16.23 15.18 -10.12
CA ASP A 4 15.37 16.14 -10.82
C ASP A 4 14.82 15.48 -12.07
N LEU A 5 13.55 15.10 -11.99
CA LEU A 5 12.78 14.78 -13.17
C LEU A 5 12.68 16.02 -14.06
N THR A 6 12.75 15.80 -15.37
CA THR A 6 12.50 16.92 -16.27
C THR A 6 11.10 17.50 -16.02
N PRO A 7 10.96 18.83 -16.08
CA PRO A 7 9.64 19.48 -15.90
C PRO A 7 8.56 18.89 -16.82
N GLY A 8 8.95 18.41 -18.01
CA GLY A 8 8.03 17.77 -18.94
C GLY A 8 7.47 16.44 -18.45
N LEU A 9 8.31 15.53 -17.92
CA LEU A 9 7.85 14.24 -17.37
C LEU A 9 6.96 14.46 -16.15
N ARG A 10 7.37 15.34 -15.23
CA ARG A 10 6.56 15.72 -14.07
C ARG A 10 5.16 16.20 -14.48
N SER A 11 5.08 17.13 -15.44
CA SER A 11 3.81 17.67 -15.93
C SER A 11 2.91 16.60 -16.57
N ARG A 12 3.49 15.63 -17.30
CA ARG A 12 2.71 14.54 -17.88
C ARG A 12 2.18 13.58 -16.81
N LEU A 13 3.01 13.19 -15.85
CA LEU A 13 2.58 12.36 -14.72
C LEU A 13 1.45 13.03 -13.96
N GLN A 14 1.56 14.31 -13.62
CA GLN A 14 0.52 15.06 -12.93
C GLN A 14 -0.83 15.08 -13.69
N LYS A 15 -0.79 15.17 -15.02
CA LYS A 15 -2.02 15.10 -15.85
C LYS A 15 -2.71 13.73 -15.74
N ARG A 16 -1.95 12.66 -15.51
CA ARG A 16 -2.49 11.30 -15.37
C ARG A 16 -2.92 10.95 -13.94
N ARG A 17 -2.71 11.85 -12.98
CA ARG A 17 -3.00 11.59 -11.55
C ARG A 17 -4.45 11.14 -11.31
N VAL A 18 -5.43 11.80 -11.94
CA VAL A 18 -6.85 11.47 -11.79
C VAL A 18 -7.15 10.09 -12.39
N GLU A 19 -6.63 9.81 -13.58
CA GLU A 19 -6.75 8.50 -14.25
C GLU A 19 -6.15 7.38 -13.37
N LEU A 20 -4.95 7.61 -12.85
CA LEU A 20 -4.27 6.67 -11.95
C LEU A 20 -5.06 6.40 -10.68
N MET A 21 -5.57 7.44 -10.06
CA MET A 21 -6.38 7.32 -8.84
C MET A 21 -7.64 6.49 -9.10
N GLN A 22 -8.35 6.75 -10.20
CA GLN A 22 -9.54 5.99 -10.58
C GLN A 22 -9.21 4.52 -10.87
N ALA A 23 -8.13 4.26 -11.60
CA ALA A 23 -7.68 2.91 -11.91
C ALA A 23 -7.23 2.15 -10.64
N ALA A 24 -6.51 2.81 -9.73
CA ALA A 24 -6.07 2.23 -8.46
C ALA A 24 -7.26 1.90 -7.54
N LEU A 25 -8.25 2.79 -7.43
CA LEU A 25 -9.48 2.54 -6.69
C LEU A 25 -10.26 1.36 -7.28
N SER A 26 -10.43 1.33 -8.59
CA SER A 26 -11.09 0.21 -9.28
C SER A 26 -10.41 -1.12 -8.98
N ARG A 27 -9.06 -1.17 -9.03
CA ARG A 27 -8.30 -2.38 -8.69
C ARG A 27 -8.40 -2.76 -7.21
N ALA A 28 -8.37 -1.76 -6.32
CA ALA A 28 -8.51 -2.00 -4.88
C ALA A 28 -9.88 -2.59 -4.53
N TYR A 29 -10.95 -2.09 -5.15
CA TYR A 29 -12.30 -2.66 -4.98
C TYR A 29 -12.48 -4.02 -5.64
N ALA A 30 -11.81 -4.30 -6.74
CA ALA A 30 -11.83 -5.62 -7.37
C ALA A 30 -11.15 -6.71 -6.50
N ILE A 31 -10.28 -6.31 -5.58
CA ILE A 31 -9.65 -7.18 -4.57
C ILE A 31 -10.42 -7.01 -3.25
N ALA A 32 -11.72 -7.32 -3.24
CA ALA A 32 -12.57 -7.14 -2.07
C ALA A 32 -12.80 -8.47 -1.32
N GLU A 33 -13.02 -8.37 -0.02
CA GLU A 33 -13.55 -9.45 0.80
C GLU A 33 -15.01 -9.16 1.17
N PRO A 34 -15.88 -10.19 1.31
CA PRO A 34 -17.30 -9.99 1.59
C PRO A 34 -17.59 -9.18 2.87
N VAL A 35 -16.68 -9.19 3.82
CA VAL A 35 -16.80 -8.48 5.11
C VAL A 35 -16.61 -6.97 4.98
N GLU A 36 -16.04 -6.48 3.88
CA GLU A 36 -15.74 -5.04 3.69
C GLU A 36 -16.98 -4.16 3.57
N GLU A 37 -18.10 -4.71 3.11
CA GLU A 37 -19.36 -3.97 2.98
C GLU A 37 -20.00 -3.64 4.33
N ALA A 38 -19.55 -4.29 5.41
CA ALA A 38 -20.15 -4.14 6.73
C ALA A 38 -19.74 -2.85 7.46
N ASP A 39 -18.58 -2.25 7.13
CA ASP A 39 -18.08 -1.02 7.77
C ASP A 39 -17.82 0.11 6.75
N PRO A 40 -18.70 1.13 6.71
CA PRO A 40 -18.51 2.29 5.84
C PRO A 40 -17.19 3.06 6.10
N ARG A 41 -16.65 2.99 7.34
CA ARG A 41 -15.38 3.64 7.71
C ARG A 41 -14.22 2.96 7.00
N TYR A 42 -14.30 1.63 6.82
CA TYR A 42 -13.29 0.88 6.09
C TYR A 42 -13.23 1.32 4.62
N THR A 43 -14.38 1.42 3.96
CA THR A 43 -14.47 1.85 2.55
C THR A 43 -13.97 3.28 2.36
N GLN A 44 -14.34 4.20 3.29
CA GLN A 44 -13.86 5.57 3.27
C GLN A 44 -12.34 5.66 3.50
N GLY A 45 -11.82 4.89 4.46
CA GLY A 45 -10.40 4.79 4.76
C GLY A 45 -9.61 4.22 3.58
N LEU A 46 -10.14 3.20 2.90
CA LEU A 46 -9.52 2.62 1.70
C LEU A 46 -9.35 3.67 0.60
N ARG A 47 -10.37 4.49 0.38
CA ARG A 47 -10.27 5.59 -0.59
C ARG A 47 -9.18 6.59 -0.21
N ALA A 48 -9.17 7.05 1.04
CA ALA A 48 -8.14 7.97 1.53
C ALA A 48 -6.72 7.37 1.42
N ALA A 49 -6.58 6.09 1.73
CA ALA A 49 -5.31 5.38 1.59
C ALA A 49 -4.85 5.28 0.13
N VAL A 50 -5.76 5.01 -0.82
CA VAL A 50 -5.41 4.98 -2.25
C VAL A 50 -4.98 6.36 -2.73
N GLU A 51 -5.68 7.43 -2.33
CA GLU A 51 -5.31 8.82 -2.66
C GLU A 51 -3.91 9.14 -2.12
N ALA A 52 -3.66 8.85 -0.84
CA ALA A 52 -2.36 9.06 -0.20
C ALA A 52 -1.24 8.21 -0.82
N ALA A 53 -1.53 6.97 -1.24
CA ALA A 53 -0.56 6.10 -1.90
C ALA A 53 -0.13 6.63 -3.27
N ILE A 54 -1.07 7.18 -4.04
CA ILE A 54 -0.76 7.80 -5.33
C ILE A 54 0.09 9.07 -5.12
N ASP A 55 -0.29 9.94 -4.18
CA ASP A 55 0.49 11.14 -3.86
C ASP A 55 1.90 10.79 -3.38
N PHE A 56 2.03 9.83 -2.48
CA PHE A 56 3.31 9.30 -2.02
C PHE A 56 4.16 8.76 -3.17
N GLY A 57 3.57 8.00 -4.09
CA GLY A 57 4.26 7.50 -5.27
C GLY A 57 4.77 8.64 -6.17
N PHE A 58 3.97 9.69 -6.38
CA PHE A 58 4.38 10.88 -7.13
C PHE A 58 5.51 11.63 -6.41
N ASP A 59 5.40 11.83 -5.10
CA ASP A 59 6.43 12.51 -4.31
C ASP A 59 7.77 11.79 -4.38
N VAL A 60 7.78 10.45 -4.31
CA VAL A 60 8.98 9.63 -4.50
C VAL A 60 9.58 9.82 -5.89
N VAL A 61 8.72 9.82 -6.92
CA VAL A 61 9.12 10.00 -8.31
C VAL A 61 9.68 11.41 -8.54
N GLU A 62 9.07 12.44 -7.94
CA GLU A 62 9.42 13.85 -8.16
C GLU A 62 10.63 14.30 -7.34
N SER A 63 10.69 13.94 -6.08
CA SER A 63 11.73 14.39 -5.16
C SER A 63 13.00 13.53 -5.20
N GLY A 64 12.86 12.26 -5.60
CA GLY A 64 13.95 11.29 -5.53
C GLY A 64 14.45 11.07 -4.09
N VAL A 65 13.62 11.37 -3.09
CA VAL A 65 13.93 11.14 -1.68
C VAL A 65 14.03 9.64 -1.45
N GLU A 66 15.16 9.19 -0.94
CA GLU A 66 15.42 7.76 -0.73
C GLU A 66 14.63 7.18 0.45
N ASP A 67 14.19 8.03 1.38
CA ASP A 67 13.52 7.60 2.62
C ASP A 67 12.38 8.56 3.04
N PRO A 68 11.31 8.71 2.24
CA PRO A 68 10.17 9.53 2.61
C PRO A 68 9.34 8.84 3.70
N PRO A 69 8.74 9.58 4.66
CA PRO A 69 7.86 8.99 5.67
C PRO A 69 6.63 8.36 5.01
N VAL A 70 6.22 7.18 5.51
CA VAL A 70 4.99 6.53 5.04
C VAL A 70 3.77 7.36 5.47
N PRO A 71 2.83 7.67 4.57
CA PRO A 71 1.62 8.42 4.89
C PRO A 71 0.79 7.75 5.98
N VAL A 72 0.27 8.57 6.90
CA VAL A 72 -0.51 8.08 8.05
C VAL A 72 -1.82 7.40 7.64
N GLU A 73 -2.38 7.77 6.51
CA GLU A 73 -3.60 7.20 5.92
C GLU A 73 -3.39 5.72 5.56
N LEU A 74 -2.20 5.36 5.08
CA LEU A 74 -1.86 3.98 4.73
C LEU A 74 -1.75 3.12 5.99
N LEU A 75 -1.11 3.64 7.03
CA LEU A 75 -1.00 2.98 8.33
C LEU A 75 -2.36 2.88 9.03
N ALA A 76 -3.18 3.93 8.96
CA ALA A 76 -4.55 3.92 9.50
C ALA A 76 -5.42 2.88 8.80
N GLN A 77 -5.31 2.74 7.49
CA GLN A 77 -6.06 1.73 6.73
C GLN A 77 -5.60 0.30 7.09
N ALA A 78 -4.31 0.08 7.34
CA ALA A 78 -3.80 -1.21 7.80
C ALA A 78 -4.43 -1.60 9.15
N ARG A 79 -4.51 -0.66 10.09
CA ARG A 79 -5.21 -0.87 11.38
C ARG A 79 -6.69 -1.15 11.19
N LEU A 80 -7.38 -0.39 10.32
CA LEU A 80 -8.79 -0.65 10.02
C LEU A 80 -9.01 -2.03 9.39
N ALA A 81 -8.11 -2.48 8.51
CA ALA A 81 -8.17 -3.82 7.94
C ALA A 81 -8.08 -4.90 9.04
N ALA A 82 -7.13 -4.77 9.97
CA ALA A 82 -6.98 -5.70 11.09
C ALA A 82 -8.22 -5.76 11.99
N ARG A 83 -8.85 -4.60 12.26
CA ARG A 83 -10.08 -4.51 13.08
C ARG A 83 -11.29 -5.14 12.40
N ASN A 84 -11.36 -5.05 11.08
CA ASN A 84 -12.48 -5.54 10.28
C ASN A 84 -12.27 -6.96 9.75
N ASP A 85 -11.30 -7.71 10.26
CA ASP A 85 -10.99 -9.09 9.84
C ASP A 85 -10.63 -9.24 8.34
N ILE A 86 -10.22 -8.14 7.69
CA ILE A 86 -9.68 -8.18 6.34
C ILE A 86 -8.28 -8.78 6.39
N SER A 87 -8.02 -9.79 5.57
CA SER A 87 -6.75 -10.49 5.60
C SER A 87 -5.56 -9.60 5.21
N LEU A 88 -4.39 -9.85 5.82
CA LEU A 88 -3.15 -9.18 5.41
C LEU A 88 -2.81 -9.45 3.94
N ASP A 89 -3.13 -10.65 3.43
CA ASP A 89 -2.97 -11.00 2.02
C ASP A 89 -3.75 -10.04 1.11
N THR A 90 -5.01 -9.77 1.42
CA THR A 90 -5.85 -8.82 0.68
C THR A 90 -5.26 -7.41 0.72
N VAL A 91 -4.81 -6.96 1.90
CA VAL A 91 -4.14 -5.67 2.05
C VAL A 91 -2.91 -5.59 1.14
N LEU A 92 -2.02 -6.58 1.22
CA LEU A 92 -0.79 -6.60 0.43
C LEU A 92 -1.05 -6.69 -1.09
N ARG A 93 -2.01 -7.50 -1.52
CA ARG A 93 -2.39 -7.57 -2.95
C ARG A 93 -2.82 -6.21 -3.51
N ARG A 94 -3.52 -5.38 -2.72
CA ARG A 94 -3.89 -4.02 -3.13
C ARG A 94 -2.68 -3.12 -3.30
N TYR A 95 -1.70 -3.18 -2.39
CA TYR A 95 -0.46 -2.43 -2.51
C TYR A 95 0.34 -2.84 -3.74
N PHE A 96 0.48 -4.14 -3.99
CA PHE A 96 1.18 -4.64 -5.18
C PHE A 96 0.46 -4.26 -6.48
N ALA A 97 -0.89 -4.29 -6.50
CA ALA A 97 -1.68 -3.86 -7.66
C ALA A 97 -1.51 -2.36 -7.94
N GLY A 98 -1.47 -1.52 -6.89
CA GLY A 98 -1.20 -0.09 -7.00
C GLY A 98 0.22 0.21 -7.47
N TYR A 99 1.20 -0.50 -6.92
CA TYR A 99 2.61 -0.37 -7.32
C TYR A 99 2.81 -0.73 -8.80
N ALA A 100 2.25 -1.86 -9.25
CA ALA A 100 2.33 -2.29 -10.65
C ALA A 100 1.69 -1.26 -11.60
N LEU A 101 0.57 -0.64 -11.19
CA LEU A 101 -0.08 0.40 -11.97
C LEU A 101 0.79 1.66 -12.10
N LEU A 102 1.36 2.13 -10.99
CA LEU A 102 2.26 3.28 -10.99
C LEU A 102 3.51 2.99 -11.84
N GLU A 103 4.06 1.79 -11.71
CA GLU A 103 5.20 1.34 -12.50
C GLU A 103 4.90 1.38 -14.00
N GLN A 104 3.77 0.83 -14.42
CA GLN A 104 3.33 0.84 -15.81
C GLN A 104 3.28 2.27 -16.35
N VAL A 105 2.65 3.20 -15.63
CA VAL A 105 2.51 4.59 -16.07
C VAL A 105 3.85 5.29 -16.14
N VAL A 106 4.72 5.10 -15.15
CA VAL A 106 6.07 5.67 -15.19
C VAL A 106 6.85 5.18 -16.41
N TRP A 107 6.75 3.88 -16.76
CA TRP A 107 7.39 3.32 -17.93
C TRP A 107 6.82 3.85 -19.25
N GLU A 108 5.49 3.98 -19.37
CA GLU A 108 4.83 4.55 -20.54
C GLU A 108 5.27 5.99 -20.79
N GLU A 109 5.32 6.82 -19.75
CA GLU A 109 5.79 8.19 -19.85
C GLU A 109 7.31 8.27 -20.14
N ALA A 110 8.08 7.37 -19.57
CA ALA A 110 9.51 7.29 -19.80
C ALA A 110 9.85 6.87 -21.23
N ALA A 111 9.03 6.04 -21.87
CA ALA A 111 9.23 5.61 -23.25
C ALA A 111 9.15 6.78 -24.24
N SER A 112 8.43 7.85 -23.91
CA SER A 112 8.31 9.08 -24.69
C SER A 112 9.44 10.09 -24.42
N GLU A 113 10.33 9.82 -23.45
CA GLU A 113 11.40 10.71 -23.04
C GLU A 113 12.63 10.63 -23.96
N ARG A 114 13.31 11.79 -24.06
CA ARG A 114 14.56 11.89 -24.80
C ARG A 114 15.69 11.15 -24.09
N GLU A 115 16.70 10.74 -24.86
CA GLU A 115 17.83 9.97 -24.38
C GLU A 115 18.61 10.63 -23.23
N GLU A 116 18.67 11.96 -23.24
CA GLU A 116 19.30 12.80 -22.20
C GLU A 116 18.68 12.61 -20.79
N ASN A 117 17.42 12.13 -20.70
CA ASN A 117 16.71 11.91 -19.42
C ASN A 117 16.82 10.47 -18.88
N ARG A 118 17.41 9.56 -19.63
CA ARG A 118 17.61 8.15 -19.21
C ARG A 118 18.34 7.98 -17.88
N PRO A 119 19.37 8.80 -17.51
CA PRO A 119 20.01 8.68 -16.21
C PRO A 119 19.07 8.98 -15.04
N ALA A 120 18.17 9.97 -15.17
CA ALA A 120 17.17 10.28 -14.15
C ALA A 120 16.16 9.13 -13.98
N LEU A 121 15.68 8.58 -15.08
CA LEU A 121 14.76 7.42 -15.05
C LEU A 121 15.39 6.17 -14.46
N ARG A 122 16.68 5.91 -14.70
CA ARG A 122 17.39 4.80 -14.06
C ARG A 122 17.54 5.00 -12.55
N ARG A 123 17.77 6.23 -12.08
CA ARG A 123 17.80 6.53 -10.63
C ARG A 123 16.44 6.29 -10.00
N LEU A 124 15.38 6.77 -10.64
CA LEU A 124 14.02 6.55 -10.20
C LEU A 124 13.68 5.05 -10.12
N ALA A 125 14.01 4.29 -11.15
CA ALA A 125 13.78 2.84 -11.16
C ALA A 125 14.50 2.11 -10.02
N ARG A 126 15.66 2.62 -9.57
CA ARG A 126 16.42 2.07 -8.44
C ARG A 126 15.84 2.50 -7.08
N ALA A 127 15.38 3.74 -6.95
CA ALA A 127 14.88 4.28 -5.68
C ALA A 127 13.52 3.69 -5.27
N LYS A 128 12.64 3.38 -6.22
CA LYS A 128 11.26 2.94 -5.94
C LYS A 128 11.17 1.61 -5.20
N GLY A 129 12.09 0.66 -5.46
CA GLY A 129 12.06 -0.67 -4.85
C GLY A 129 12.22 -0.60 -3.32
N PRO A 130 13.32 -0.05 -2.80
CA PRO A 130 13.54 0.10 -1.35
C PRO A 130 12.43 0.88 -0.64
N VAL A 131 11.89 1.94 -1.27
CA VAL A 131 10.76 2.71 -0.71
C VAL A 131 9.51 1.85 -0.60
N PHE A 132 9.20 1.05 -1.63
CA PHE A 132 8.06 0.14 -1.60
C PHE A 132 8.24 -0.99 -0.58
N GLU A 133 9.44 -1.58 -0.48
CA GLU A 133 9.75 -2.60 0.53
C GLU A 133 9.53 -2.07 1.95
N ARG A 134 9.99 -0.83 2.24
CA ARG A 134 9.75 -0.20 3.52
C ARG A 134 8.26 0.06 3.77
N LEU A 135 7.53 0.58 2.78
CA LEU A 135 6.10 0.78 2.87
C LEU A 135 5.39 -0.53 3.27
N ILE A 136 5.71 -1.63 2.60
CA ILE A 136 5.13 -2.95 2.89
C ILE A 136 5.51 -3.42 4.31
N ALA A 137 6.75 -3.18 4.74
CA ALA A 137 7.19 -3.55 6.09
C ALA A 137 6.42 -2.76 7.17
N GLU A 138 6.27 -1.44 7.02
CA GLU A 138 5.55 -0.61 7.97
C GLU A 138 4.05 -0.93 8.01
N VAL A 139 3.40 -1.09 6.85
CA VAL A 139 2.00 -1.50 6.76
C VAL A 139 1.77 -2.86 7.43
N THR A 140 2.68 -3.82 7.19
CA THR A 140 2.60 -5.15 7.79
C THR A 140 2.78 -5.08 9.31
N ARG A 141 3.69 -4.24 9.80
CA ARG A 141 3.92 -4.03 11.23
C ARG A 141 2.68 -3.45 11.89
N GLU A 142 2.14 -2.34 11.35
CA GLU A 142 0.92 -1.71 11.88
C GLU A 142 -0.29 -2.66 11.92
N TYR A 143 -0.46 -3.44 10.85
CA TYR A 143 -1.53 -4.45 10.79
C TYR A 143 -1.38 -5.49 11.92
N ARG A 144 -0.17 -6.01 12.14
CA ARG A 144 0.10 -7.04 13.16
C ARG A 144 -0.05 -6.48 14.57
N GLU A 145 0.50 -5.29 14.83
CA GLU A 145 0.39 -4.62 16.13
C GLU A 145 -1.08 -4.38 16.50
N GLU A 146 -1.90 -3.95 15.53
CA GLU A 146 -3.33 -3.78 15.75
C GLU A 146 -4.06 -5.10 15.97
N LEU A 147 -3.69 -6.14 15.21
CA LEU A 147 -4.27 -7.47 15.35
C LEU A 147 -4.00 -8.04 16.75
N ASP A 148 -2.80 -7.81 17.29
CA ASP A 148 -2.41 -8.26 18.63
C ASP A 148 -3.07 -7.41 19.73
N ALA A 149 -3.35 -6.13 19.46
CA ALA A 149 -3.99 -5.20 20.40
C ALA A 149 -5.51 -5.38 20.48
N VAL A 150 -6.18 -5.89 19.44
CA VAL A 150 -7.62 -6.14 19.44
C VAL A 150 -7.91 -7.36 20.34
N PRO A 151 -8.64 -7.19 21.44
CA PRO A 151 -9.05 -8.31 22.28
C PRO A 151 -9.80 -9.36 21.45
N ASP A 152 -9.61 -10.62 21.78
CA ASP A 152 -10.14 -11.81 21.10
C ASP A 152 -11.68 -11.84 21.11
N SER A 153 -12.30 -10.84 20.45
CA SER A 153 -13.73 -10.57 20.50
C SER A 153 -14.56 -11.37 19.50
N SER A 154 -13.91 -11.89 18.42
CA SER A 154 -14.61 -12.73 17.47
C SER A 154 -14.54 -14.22 17.88
N PRO A 155 -15.66 -14.98 17.78
CA PRO A 155 -15.66 -16.43 18.07
C PRO A 155 -14.67 -17.21 17.18
N GLU A 156 -14.45 -16.75 15.97
CA GLU A 156 -13.53 -17.38 15.02
C GLU A 156 -12.07 -17.12 15.37
N ARG A 157 -11.71 -15.90 15.76
CA ARG A 157 -10.35 -15.58 16.24
C ARG A 157 -10.05 -16.37 17.53
N ARG A 158 -11.00 -16.50 18.45
CA ARG A 158 -10.84 -17.36 19.64
C ARG A 158 -10.61 -18.82 19.27
N ARG A 159 -11.31 -19.33 18.24
CA ARG A 159 -11.07 -20.69 17.74
C ARG A 159 -9.67 -20.84 17.16
N VAL A 160 -9.23 -19.91 16.29
CA VAL A 160 -7.90 -19.94 15.69
C VAL A 160 -6.81 -19.79 16.73
N ALA A 161 -6.96 -18.84 17.67
CA ALA A 161 -6.04 -18.67 18.80
C ALA A 161 -5.97 -19.95 19.66
N ARG A 162 -7.13 -20.54 19.95
CA ARG A 162 -7.21 -21.81 20.72
C ARG A 162 -6.53 -22.97 19.99
N VAL A 163 -6.73 -23.08 18.67
CA VAL A 163 -6.06 -24.11 17.85
C VAL A 163 -4.55 -23.88 17.84
N LYS A 164 -4.09 -22.64 17.67
CA LYS A 164 -2.66 -22.30 17.70
C LYS A 164 -2.04 -22.65 19.05
N ARG A 165 -2.71 -22.34 20.17
CA ARG A 165 -2.26 -22.67 21.54
C ARG A 165 -2.25 -24.17 21.80
N LEU A 166 -3.25 -24.90 21.28
CA LEU A 166 -3.25 -26.38 21.31
C LEU A 166 -2.07 -26.98 20.53
N LEU A 167 -1.80 -26.45 19.34
CA LEU A 167 -0.66 -26.88 18.52
C LEU A 167 0.70 -26.50 19.14
N ALA A 168 0.76 -25.41 19.90
CA ALA A 168 1.94 -25.00 20.65
C ALA A 168 2.14 -25.76 21.97
N GLY A 169 1.20 -26.65 22.35
CA GLY A 169 1.27 -27.42 23.60
C GLY A 169 0.92 -26.62 24.86
N GLU A 170 0.36 -25.41 24.72
CA GLU A 170 0.09 -24.48 25.83
C GLU A 170 -1.25 -24.74 26.56
N LEU A 171 -2.02 -25.73 26.13
CA LEU A 171 -3.35 -26.05 26.68
C LEU A 171 -3.42 -27.48 27.24
N LEU A 172 -2.44 -27.87 28.01
CA LEU A 172 -2.47 -29.13 28.73
C LEU A 172 -2.37 -28.91 30.25
N ASP A 173 -2.99 -27.88 30.78
CA ASP A 173 -3.27 -27.83 32.23
C ASP A 173 -4.79 -27.96 32.46
N PRO A 174 -5.18 -28.88 33.38
CA PRO A 174 -6.57 -29.21 33.68
C PRO A 174 -7.33 -28.09 34.39
#